data_5c10d6b806ca0de7976fbc465c2b1656
#
_entry.id   5c10d6b806ca0de7976fbc465c2b1656
#
_cell.length_a   1.000
_cell.length_b   1.000
_cell.length_c   1.000
_cell.angle_alpha   90.00
_cell.angle_beta   90.00
_cell.angle_gamma   90.00
#
_symmetry.space_group_name_H-M   'P 1'
#
loop_
_entity.id
_entity.type
_entity.pdbx_description
1 polymer ?
#
loop_
_entity_poly.entity_id
_entity_poly.type
_entity_poly.pdbx_seq_one_letter_code
_entity_poly.pdbx_strand_id
1 'polypeptide(L)'
;LLEVDYTGGVVSFIHNDKNLLKCDVVILDEMSMVDVKLFQALIAALRYSCRIIMVGDADQLPSVGPGNILGEIIRSGLVPTVCLNEIFRQAKRSLIVENAHHIISGEPLQKGGKTDDFFFLESDGDAAQRLVCDLVTTRLPRSYGFDPIRDIQVLCPTKLGPTGTQALNVELQNLLNPEQTGKPQLQSAARVFRVGDKVMQV
;
A
#
# COMPACT_ATOMS: atom_id res chain seq x y z
N LEU A 1 -13.96 5.84 10.43
CA LEU A 1 -15.36 6.26 10.51
C LEU A 1 -16.16 5.38 11.48
N LEU A 2 -16.09 4.06 11.33
CA LEU A 2 -16.94 3.14 12.09
C LEU A 2 -16.48 2.94 13.54
N GLU A 3 -15.24 3.24 13.85
CA GLU A 3 -14.58 2.96 15.12
C GLU A 3 -14.73 1.51 15.58
N VAL A 4 -13.67 0.92 16.07
CA VAL A 4 -13.66 -0.49 16.44
C VAL A 4 -13.76 -0.62 17.97
N ASP A 5 -14.70 -1.45 18.42
CA ASP A 5 -14.83 -1.84 19.80
C ASP A 5 -14.19 -3.23 20.01
N TYR A 6 -13.26 -3.30 20.95
CA TYR A 6 -12.57 -4.53 21.35
C TYR A 6 -13.10 -5.09 22.68
N THR A 7 -14.14 -4.49 23.26
CA THR A 7 -14.69 -4.93 24.53
C THR A 7 -15.47 -6.24 24.35
N GLY A 8 -15.21 -7.23 25.18
CA GLY A 8 -15.93 -8.50 25.16
C GLY A 8 -15.37 -9.61 24.27
N GLY A 9 -14.15 -9.44 23.71
CA GLY A 9 -13.48 -10.50 22.93
C GLY A 9 -14.01 -10.70 21.50
N VAL A 10 -15.00 -9.92 21.08
CA VAL A 10 -15.53 -9.90 19.70
C VAL A 10 -15.29 -8.51 19.14
N VAL A 11 -14.62 -8.46 18.00
CA VAL A 11 -14.41 -7.20 17.27
C VAL A 11 -15.72 -6.75 16.65
N SER A 12 -16.20 -5.57 17.03
CA SER A 12 -17.43 -4.97 16.48
C SER A 12 -17.20 -3.50 16.15
N PHE A 13 -18.11 -2.92 15.36
CA PHE A 13 -18.07 -1.48 15.06
C PHE A 13 -18.98 -0.72 16.02
N ILE A 14 -18.47 0.40 16.57
CA ILE A 14 -19.22 1.30 17.44
C ILE A 14 -20.39 1.94 16.67
N HIS A 15 -20.12 2.39 15.43
CA HIS A 15 -21.15 2.86 14.53
C HIS A 15 -21.73 1.69 13.71
N ASN A 16 -23.05 1.52 13.81
CA ASN A 16 -23.82 0.42 13.22
C ASN A 16 -25.27 0.83 13.06
N ASP A 17 -26.17 -0.09 12.74
CA ASP A 17 -27.61 0.13 12.59
C ASP A 17 -28.32 0.70 13.83
N LYS A 18 -27.77 0.51 15.02
CA LYS A 18 -28.28 1.02 16.30
C LYS A 18 -27.64 2.35 16.72
N ASN A 19 -26.47 2.67 16.19
CA ASN A 19 -25.73 3.89 16.47
C ASN A 19 -25.21 4.50 15.17
N LEU A 20 -26.09 5.21 14.47
CA LEU A 20 -25.80 5.77 13.15
C LEU A 20 -24.79 6.91 13.20
N LEU A 21 -24.00 7.04 12.15
CA LEU A 21 -23.15 8.19 11.90
C LEU A 21 -23.99 9.47 11.77
N LYS A 22 -23.59 10.53 12.47
CA LYS A 22 -24.29 11.82 12.46
C LYS A 22 -23.71 12.74 11.37
N CYS A 23 -23.96 12.38 10.11
CA CYS A 23 -23.49 13.15 8.97
C CYS A 23 -24.55 13.17 7.86
N ASP A 24 -24.49 14.17 7.01
CA ASP A 24 -25.35 14.31 5.83
C ASP A 24 -24.64 13.87 4.55
N VAL A 25 -23.31 13.85 4.57
CA VAL A 25 -22.46 13.39 3.47
C VAL A 25 -21.28 12.59 4.02
N VAL A 26 -20.98 11.46 3.41
CA VAL A 26 -19.76 10.68 3.64
C VAL A 26 -18.94 10.67 2.36
N ILE A 27 -17.66 11.01 2.47
CA ILE A 27 -16.69 10.90 1.40
C ILE A 27 -15.79 9.72 1.76
N LEU A 28 -15.73 8.72 0.88
CA LEU A 28 -14.90 7.53 1.02
C LEU A 28 -13.78 7.63 0.01
N ASP A 29 -12.57 7.78 0.51
CA ASP A 29 -11.36 7.73 -0.30
C ASP A 29 -10.77 6.31 -0.28
N GLU A 30 -9.95 5.98 -1.28
CA GLU A 30 -9.31 4.65 -1.44
C GLU A 30 -10.32 3.49 -1.46
N MET A 31 -11.44 3.66 -2.18
CA MET A 31 -12.51 2.66 -2.25
C MET A 31 -12.10 1.30 -2.83
N SER A 32 -11.00 1.23 -3.57
CA SER A 32 -10.40 -0.03 -4.04
C SER A 32 -10.02 -0.97 -2.88
N MET A 33 -9.71 -0.41 -1.70
CA MET A 33 -9.33 -1.16 -0.49
C MET A 33 -10.51 -1.64 0.35
N VAL A 34 -11.74 -1.24 0.02
CA VAL A 34 -12.95 -1.55 0.80
C VAL A 34 -13.57 -2.85 0.33
N ASP A 35 -13.63 -3.84 1.22
CA ASP A 35 -14.29 -5.12 0.96
C ASP A 35 -15.81 -5.08 1.22
N VAL A 36 -16.50 -6.16 0.85
CA VAL A 36 -17.97 -6.28 1.01
C VAL A 36 -18.40 -6.14 2.47
N LYS A 37 -17.66 -6.70 3.42
CA LYS A 37 -18.04 -6.68 4.84
C LYS A 37 -17.93 -5.29 5.41
N LEU A 38 -16.83 -4.58 5.09
CA LEU A 38 -16.60 -3.22 5.53
C LEU A 38 -17.63 -2.27 4.90
N PHE A 39 -17.92 -2.44 3.61
CA PHE A 39 -18.94 -1.64 2.92
C PHE A 39 -20.33 -1.87 3.47
N GLN A 40 -20.70 -3.13 3.72
CA GLN A 40 -21.97 -3.48 4.37
C GLN A 40 -22.11 -2.83 5.75
N ALA A 41 -21.07 -2.92 6.58
CA ALA A 41 -21.07 -2.30 7.90
C ALA A 41 -21.21 -0.78 7.82
N LEU A 42 -20.55 -0.13 6.86
CA LEU A 42 -20.67 1.30 6.63
C LEU A 42 -22.11 1.67 6.22
N ILE A 43 -22.67 1.01 5.23
CA ILE A 43 -24.05 1.29 4.79
C ILE A 43 -25.05 1.12 5.94
N ALA A 44 -24.89 0.09 6.77
CA ALA A 44 -25.73 -0.12 7.95
C ALA A 44 -25.62 1.02 8.98
N ALA A 45 -24.49 1.68 9.05
CA ALA A 45 -24.24 2.79 9.97
C ALA A 45 -24.69 4.17 9.43
N LEU A 46 -25.18 4.25 8.19
CA LEU A 46 -25.59 5.52 7.56
C LEU A 46 -27.11 5.72 7.68
N ARG A 47 -27.50 7.00 7.79
CA ARG A 47 -28.89 7.38 7.63
C ARG A 47 -29.31 7.23 6.17
N TYR A 48 -30.57 6.91 5.93
CA TYR A 48 -31.09 6.79 4.57
C TYR A 48 -30.93 8.04 3.71
N SER A 49 -30.95 9.24 4.34
CA SER A 49 -30.74 10.53 3.67
C SER A 49 -29.28 10.90 3.46
N CYS A 50 -28.34 10.12 3.98
CA CYS A 50 -26.91 10.42 3.85
C CYS A 50 -26.45 10.20 2.40
N ARG A 51 -25.75 11.18 1.85
CA ARG A 51 -25.12 11.09 0.54
C ARG A 51 -23.74 10.42 0.67
N ILE A 52 -23.40 9.61 -0.31
CA ILE A 52 -22.10 8.92 -0.37
C ILE A 52 -21.36 9.39 -1.62
N ILE A 53 -20.13 9.85 -1.43
CA ILE A 53 -19.19 10.13 -2.51
C ILE A 53 -18.07 9.12 -2.38
N MET A 54 -17.86 8.31 -3.42
CA MET A 54 -16.84 7.28 -3.46
C MET A 54 -15.72 7.75 -4.39
N VAL A 55 -14.48 7.75 -3.89
CA VAL A 55 -13.28 8.10 -4.63
C VAL A 55 -12.33 6.89 -4.58
N GLY A 56 -11.72 6.55 -5.70
CA GLY A 56 -10.78 5.43 -5.75
C GLY A 56 -10.39 5.10 -7.18
N ASP A 57 -9.49 4.17 -7.31
CA ASP A 57 -8.96 3.69 -8.58
C ASP A 57 -9.35 2.22 -8.76
N ALA A 58 -10.21 1.94 -9.74
CA ALA A 58 -10.71 0.58 -10.00
C ALA A 58 -9.65 -0.34 -10.62
N ASP A 59 -8.55 0.22 -11.12
CA ASP A 59 -7.44 -0.52 -11.73
C ASP A 59 -6.32 -0.84 -10.73
N GLN A 60 -6.37 -0.26 -9.50
CA GLN A 60 -5.49 -0.65 -8.41
C GLN A 60 -5.83 -2.04 -7.86
N LEU A 61 -4.92 -2.58 -7.05
CA LEU A 61 -5.12 -3.86 -6.38
C LEU A 61 -6.42 -3.83 -5.55
N PRO A 62 -7.27 -4.86 -5.66
CA PRO A 62 -8.49 -4.95 -4.88
C PRO A 62 -8.22 -5.15 -3.39
N SER A 63 -9.25 -5.03 -2.57
CA SER A 63 -9.19 -5.30 -1.14
C SER A 63 -8.69 -6.73 -0.85
N VAL A 64 -8.02 -6.91 0.30
CA VAL A 64 -7.60 -8.25 0.77
C VAL A 64 -8.81 -9.10 1.15
N GLY A 65 -9.89 -8.47 1.62
CA GLY A 65 -11.17 -9.12 1.90
C GLY A 65 -11.99 -9.40 0.62
N PRO A 66 -13.11 -10.12 0.73
CA PRO A 66 -13.89 -10.55 -0.43
C PRO A 66 -14.61 -9.39 -1.12
N GLY A 67 -14.64 -9.44 -2.48
CA GLY A 67 -15.38 -8.54 -3.35
C GLY A 67 -14.56 -7.39 -3.92
N ASN A 68 -15.06 -6.81 -5.01
CA ASN A 68 -14.52 -5.62 -5.67
C ASN A 68 -15.65 -4.58 -5.78
N ILE A 69 -15.96 -3.96 -4.64
CA ILE A 69 -17.12 -3.07 -4.51
C ILE A 69 -17.07 -1.91 -5.52
N LEU A 70 -15.93 -1.21 -5.59
CA LEU A 70 -15.80 -0.05 -6.50
C LEU A 70 -16.00 -0.46 -7.96
N GLY A 71 -15.29 -1.49 -8.41
CA GLY A 71 -15.41 -1.98 -9.79
C GLY A 71 -16.80 -2.52 -10.13
N GLU A 72 -17.49 -3.17 -9.18
CA GLU A 72 -18.83 -3.68 -9.38
C GLU A 72 -19.87 -2.56 -9.44
N ILE A 73 -19.76 -1.54 -8.60
CA ILE A 73 -20.63 -0.36 -8.64
C ILE A 73 -20.48 0.38 -9.98
N ILE A 74 -19.24 0.59 -10.45
CA ILE A 74 -18.96 1.24 -11.72
C ILE A 74 -19.57 0.42 -12.88
N ARG A 75 -19.33 -0.89 -12.92
CA ARG A 75 -19.88 -1.77 -13.96
C ARG A 75 -21.39 -1.86 -13.96
N SER A 76 -22.04 -1.69 -12.81
CA SER A 76 -23.50 -1.73 -12.73
C SER A 76 -24.17 -0.58 -13.49
N GLY A 77 -23.50 0.55 -13.66
CA GLY A 77 -24.06 1.76 -14.27
C GLY A 77 -25.19 2.43 -13.48
N LEU A 78 -25.45 1.97 -12.25
CA LEU A 78 -26.56 2.49 -11.43
C LEU A 78 -26.19 3.76 -10.66
N VAL A 79 -24.90 4.01 -10.47
CA VAL A 79 -24.39 5.18 -9.74
C VAL A 79 -23.69 6.10 -10.72
N PRO A 80 -24.00 7.42 -10.72
CA PRO A 80 -23.28 8.40 -11.54
C PRO A 80 -21.79 8.33 -11.28
N THR A 81 -21.01 8.13 -12.33
CA THR A 81 -19.55 7.94 -12.25
C THR A 81 -18.85 8.95 -13.13
N VAL A 82 -17.78 9.54 -12.62
CA VAL A 82 -16.85 10.39 -13.36
C VAL A 82 -15.48 9.73 -13.35
N CYS A 83 -14.95 9.41 -14.53
CA CYS A 83 -13.60 8.86 -14.69
C CYS A 83 -12.62 9.96 -15.08
N LEU A 84 -11.50 10.06 -14.36
CA LEU A 84 -10.41 10.97 -14.65
C LEU A 84 -9.38 10.26 -15.52
N ASN A 85 -9.44 10.46 -16.83
CA ASN A 85 -8.60 9.74 -17.80
C ASN A 85 -7.42 10.56 -18.34
N GLU A 86 -7.31 11.85 -17.96
CA GLU A 86 -6.26 12.71 -18.45
C GLU A 86 -5.00 12.63 -17.57
N ILE A 87 -3.92 12.14 -18.17
CA ILE A 87 -2.59 12.17 -17.56
C ILE A 87 -1.97 13.54 -17.83
N PHE A 88 -1.56 14.25 -16.80
CA PHE A 88 -0.84 15.51 -16.93
C PHE A 88 0.41 15.36 -17.81
N ARG A 89 0.70 16.39 -18.66
CA ARG A 89 1.83 16.38 -19.61
C ARG A 89 3.18 15.98 -19.02
N GLN A 90 3.44 16.28 -17.75
CA GLN A 90 4.69 15.91 -17.07
C GLN A 90 4.78 14.41 -16.79
N ALA A 91 3.67 13.75 -16.49
CA ALA A 91 3.61 12.31 -16.27
C ALA A 91 3.70 11.48 -17.55
N LYS A 92 3.42 12.07 -18.73
CA LYS A 92 3.54 11.40 -20.04
C LYS A 92 4.97 11.01 -20.44
N ARG A 93 5.99 11.47 -19.72
CA ARG A 93 7.40 11.11 -19.95
C ARG A 93 7.95 10.11 -18.92
N SER A 94 7.10 9.65 -18.00
CA SER A 94 7.47 8.71 -16.95
C SER A 94 7.20 7.29 -17.40
N LEU A 95 8.24 6.46 -17.48
CA LEU A 95 8.08 5.04 -17.74
C LEU A 95 7.34 4.31 -16.62
N ILE A 96 7.33 4.82 -15.39
CA ILE A 96 6.50 4.29 -14.30
C ILE A 96 5.03 4.38 -14.70
N VAL A 97 4.58 5.54 -15.18
CA VAL A 97 3.18 5.75 -15.58
C VAL A 97 2.83 4.95 -16.83
N GLU A 98 3.71 4.94 -17.84
CA GLU A 98 3.51 4.20 -19.08
C GLU A 98 3.41 2.69 -18.81
N ASN A 99 4.32 2.13 -18.00
CA ASN A 99 4.28 0.72 -17.60
C ASN A 99 3.07 0.37 -16.72
N ALA A 100 2.58 1.28 -15.90
CA ALA A 100 1.33 1.06 -15.16
C ALA A 100 0.15 0.85 -16.13
N HIS A 101 0.05 1.66 -17.20
CA HIS A 101 -0.97 1.46 -18.24
C HIS A 101 -0.77 0.16 -19.02
N HIS A 102 0.48 -0.20 -19.37
CA HIS A 102 0.78 -1.46 -20.03
C HIS A 102 0.34 -2.67 -19.20
N ILE A 103 0.55 -2.64 -17.87
CA ILE A 103 0.10 -3.71 -16.98
C ILE A 103 -1.43 -3.86 -17.04
N ILE A 104 -2.17 -2.75 -16.98
CA ILE A 104 -3.64 -2.75 -17.02
C ILE A 104 -4.15 -3.27 -18.36
N SER A 105 -3.50 -2.86 -19.48
CA SER A 105 -3.86 -3.26 -20.83
C SER A 105 -3.37 -4.66 -21.21
N GLY A 106 -2.57 -5.32 -20.35
CA GLY A 106 -1.95 -6.61 -20.66
C GLY A 106 -0.79 -6.53 -21.67
N GLU A 107 -0.22 -5.34 -21.84
CA GLU A 107 0.92 -5.10 -22.72
C GLU A 107 2.25 -5.39 -22.03
N PRO A 108 3.32 -5.74 -22.77
CA PRO A 108 4.63 -5.98 -22.20
C PRO A 108 5.25 -4.71 -21.59
N LEU A 109 5.97 -4.89 -20.46
CA LEU A 109 6.69 -3.80 -19.82
C LEU A 109 7.82 -3.26 -20.71
N GLN A 110 7.95 -1.94 -20.75
CA GLN A 110 9.11 -1.29 -21.33
C GLN A 110 10.26 -1.29 -20.31
N LYS A 111 11.41 -1.83 -20.73
CA LYS A 111 12.63 -1.81 -19.91
C LYS A 111 13.27 -0.42 -20.04
N GLY A 112 13.44 0.26 -18.92
CA GLY A 112 14.04 1.59 -18.89
C GLY A 112 15.54 1.58 -19.19
N GLY A 113 16.04 2.71 -19.67
CA GLY A 113 17.45 3.03 -19.85
C GLY A 113 18.03 3.85 -18.70
N LYS A 114 19.27 4.32 -18.84
CA LYS A 114 20.00 5.05 -17.77
C LYS A 114 19.36 6.36 -17.30
N THR A 115 18.54 6.97 -18.13
CA THR A 115 17.90 8.28 -17.86
C THR A 115 16.45 8.18 -17.47
N ASP A 116 15.91 6.96 -17.41
CA ASP A 116 14.51 6.72 -17.12
C ASP A 116 14.27 6.57 -15.62
N ASP A 117 13.01 6.62 -15.24
CA ASP A 117 12.55 6.52 -13.85
C ASP A 117 12.07 5.10 -13.46
N PHE A 118 12.11 4.15 -14.41
CA PHE A 118 11.69 2.76 -14.22
C PHE A 118 12.78 1.78 -14.66
N PHE A 119 13.05 0.77 -13.82
CA PHE A 119 14.00 -0.31 -14.10
C PHE A 119 13.40 -1.64 -13.72
N PHE A 120 13.46 -2.61 -14.61
CA PHE A 120 13.02 -3.98 -14.37
C PHE A 120 14.24 -4.92 -14.32
N LEU A 121 14.47 -5.51 -13.15
CA LEU A 121 15.58 -6.42 -12.88
C LEU A 121 15.02 -7.80 -12.55
N GLU A 122 15.31 -8.78 -13.40
CA GLU A 122 14.89 -10.17 -13.19
C GLU A 122 15.80 -10.85 -12.17
N SER A 123 15.22 -11.36 -11.10
CA SER A 123 15.91 -12.14 -10.08
C SER A 123 14.91 -12.91 -9.22
N ASP A 124 15.33 -13.97 -8.56
CA ASP A 124 14.48 -14.81 -7.73
C ASP A 124 15.16 -15.23 -6.41
N GLY A 125 14.36 -15.68 -5.47
CA GLY A 125 14.77 -16.24 -4.19
C GLY A 125 15.86 -15.40 -3.47
N ASP A 126 16.92 -16.07 -3.04
CA ASP A 126 18.03 -15.46 -2.30
C ASP A 126 18.86 -14.48 -3.16
N ALA A 127 18.86 -14.67 -4.48
CA ALA A 127 19.53 -13.72 -5.38
C ALA A 127 18.78 -12.39 -5.41
N ALA A 128 17.44 -12.42 -5.43
CA ALA A 128 16.61 -11.23 -5.36
C ALA A 128 16.77 -10.51 -4.01
N GLN A 129 16.84 -11.24 -2.90
CA GLN A 129 17.10 -10.67 -1.58
C GLN A 129 18.43 -9.88 -1.56
N ARG A 130 19.52 -10.54 -2.02
CA ARG A 130 20.85 -9.87 -2.10
C ARG A 130 20.84 -8.66 -3.03
N LEU A 131 20.13 -8.76 -4.16
CA LEU A 131 20.01 -7.64 -5.10
C LEU A 131 19.28 -6.46 -4.46
N VAL A 132 18.17 -6.67 -3.75
CA VAL A 132 17.45 -5.61 -3.02
C VAL A 132 18.35 -4.98 -1.98
N CYS A 133 19.04 -5.77 -1.17
CA CYS A 133 19.97 -5.25 -0.17
C CYS A 133 21.08 -4.39 -0.81
N ASP A 134 21.70 -4.85 -1.89
CA ASP A 134 22.73 -4.10 -2.61
C ASP A 134 22.19 -2.81 -3.25
N LEU A 135 21.00 -2.85 -3.83
CA LEU A 135 20.33 -1.66 -4.34
C LEU A 135 20.15 -0.60 -3.25
N VAL A 136 19.58 -0.99 -2.11
CA VAL A 136 19.23 -0.09 -1.01
C VAL A 136 20.49 0.48 -0.34
N THR A 137 21.48 -0.38 -0.07
CA THR A 137 22.65 0.02 0.73
C THR A 137 23.77 0.64 -0.08
N THR A 138 23.87 0.33 -1.38
CA THR A 138 25.05 0.66 -2.18
C THR A 138 24.70 1.37 -3.48
N ARG A 139 23.92 0.73 -4.38
CA ARG A 139 23.79 1.24 -5.76
C ARG A 139 22.99 2.54 -5.82
N LEU A 140 21.80 2.59 -5.23
CA LEU A 140 20.97 3.79 -5.26
C LEU A 140 21.61 4.96 -4.51
N PRO A 141 22.15 4.78 -3.29
CA PRO A 141 22.93 5.83 -2.62
C PRO A 141 24.09 6.38 -3.46
N ARG A 142 24.88 5.50 -4.08
CA ARG A 142 26.03 5.94 -4.90
C ARG A 142 25.63 6.62 -6.20
N SER A 143 24.56 6.15 -6.85
CA SER A 143 24.15 6.66 -8.16
C SER A 143 23.33 7.93 -8.09
N TYR A 144 22.52 8.08 -7.04
CA TYR A 144 21.54 9.17 -6.93
C TYR A 144 21.71 10.03 -5.68
N GLY A 145 22.61 9.66 -4.75
CA GLY A 145 22.80 10.38 -3.49
C GLY A 145 21.67 10.15 -2.48
N PHE A 146 20.86 9.11 -2.66
CA PHE A 146 19.74 8.82 -1.76
C PHE A 146 20.21 8.35 -0.38
N ASP A 147 19.57 8.85 0.66
CA ASP A 147 19.67 8.27 2.00
C ASP A 147 18.87 6.95 2.06
N PRO A 148 19.53 5.82 2.38
CA PRO A 148 18.87 4.50 2.33
C PRO A 148 17.69 4.36 3.30
N ILE A 149 17.66 5.14 4.38
CA ILE A 149 16.58 5.09 5.38
C ILE A 149 15.46 6.08 5.03
N ARG A 150 15.83 7.30 4.61
CA ARG A 150 14.86 8.39 4.38
C ARG A 150 14.22 8.33 3.00
N ASP A 151 15.03 8.09 1.96
CA ASP A 151 14.63 8.30 0.57
C ASP A 151 14.24 7.00 -0.14
N ILE A 152 14.57 5.82 0.43
CA ILE A 152 14.29 4.53 -0.18
C ILE A 152 13.19 3.78 0.58
N GLN A 153 12.23 3.25 -0.17
CA GLN A 153 11.19 2.37 0.36
C GLN A 153 11.16 1.05 -0.42
N VAL A 154 11.28 -0.07 0.29
CA VAL A 154 11.10 -1.40 -0.28
C VAL A 154 9.66 -1.86 -0.08
N LEU A 155 9.00 -2.25 -1.15
CA LEU A 155 7.66 -2.84 -1.13
C LEU A 155 7.76 -4.32 -1.46
N CYS A 156 7.09 -5.17 -0.67
CA CYS A 156 7.11 -6.62 -0.84
C CYS A 156 5.69 -7.14 -1.05
N PRO A 157 5.47 -8.07 -1.99
CA PRO A 157 4.15 -8.64 -2.21
C PRO A 157 3.72 -9.62 -1.10
N THR A 158 4.69 -10.14 -0.32
CA THR A 158 4.45 -11.14 0.72
C THR A 158 5.13 -10.79 2.03
N LYS A 159 4.68 -11.43 3.13
CA LYS A 159 5.32 -11.32 4.46
C LYS A 159 6.44 -12.33 4.65
N LEU A 160 6.30 -13.51 4.05
CA LEU A 160 7.18 -14.68 4.22
C LEU A 160 8.07 -14.88 2.98
N GLY A 161 9.11 -15.69 3.15
CA GLY A 161 10.08 -15.98 2.12
C GLY A 161 11.27 -15.01 2.11
N PRO A 162 12.32 -15.28 1.30
CA PRO A 162 13.55 -14.48 1.30
C PRO A 162 13.35 -13.03 0.85
N THR A 163 12.39 -12.78 -0.02
CA THR A 163 11.99 -11.43 -0.47
C THR A 163 10.77 -10.86 0.27
N GLY A 164 10.30 -11.55 1.30
CA GLY A 164 9.20 -11.08 2.14
C GLY A 164 9.64 -10.02 3.16
N THR A 165 8.67 -9.25 3.66
CA THR A 165 8.96 -8.14 4.60
C THR A 165 9.67 -8.59 5.86
N GLN A 166 9.44 -9.84 6.33
CA GLN A 166 10.10 -10.33 7.55
C GLN A 166 11.61 -10.51 7.34
N ALA A 167 12.02 -11.20 6.28
CA ALA A 167 13.42 -11.45 5.98
C ALA A 167 14.15 -10.15 5.59
N LEU A 168 13.58 -9.35 4.69
CA LEU A 168 14.19 -8.11 4.24
C LEU A 168 14.33 -7.07 5.35
N ASN A 169 13.38 -6.98 6.30
CA ASN A 169 13.52 -6.07 7.44
C ASN A 169 14.70 -6.46 8.34
N VAL A 170 14.93 -7.75 8.56
CA VAL A 170 16.07 -8.22 9.36
C VAL A 170 17.40 -7.91 8.65
N GLU A 171 17.51 -8.27 7.37
CA GLU A 171 18.72 -8.04 6.59
C GLU A 171 19.06 -6.56 6.45
N LEU A 172 18.09 -5.73 6.06
CA LEU A 172 18.29 -4.29 5.91
C LEU A 172 18.59 -3.61 7.24
N GLN A 173 17.95 -4.02 8.34
CA GLN A 173 18.28 -3.49 9.66
C GLN A 173 19.73 -3.82 10.03
N ASN A 174 20.20 -5.04 9.81
CA ASN A 174 21.58 -5.42 10.12
C ASN A 174 22.60 -4.66 9.27
N LEU A 175 22.26 -4.36 8.01
CA LEU A 175 23.16 -3.63 7.10
C LEU A 175 23.17 -2.12 7.35
N LEU A 176 22.00 -1.52 7.62
CA LEU A 176 21.84 -0.06 7.73
C LEU A 176 21.93 0.45 9.17
N ASN A 177 21.51 -0.37 10.13
CA ASN A 177 21.44 -0.03 11.54
C ASN A 177 21.88 -1.22 12.42
N PRO A 178 23.16 -1.68 12.31
CA PRO A 178 23.67 -2.83 13.04
C PRO A 178 23.58 -2.63 14.55
N GLU A 179 23.57 -3.74 15.27
CA GLU A 179 23.67 -3.73 16.73
C GLU A 179 25.00 -3.10 17.16
N GLN A 180 24.93 -2.21 18.18
CA GLN A 180 26.08 -1.54 18.75
C GLN A 180 25.96 -1.54 20.28
N THR A 181 27.06 -1.76 20.97
CA THR A 181 27.12 -1.70 22.43
C THR A 181 26.63 -0.35 22.95
N GLY A 182 25.66 -0.38 23.86
CA GLY A 182 25.05 0.84 24.43
C GLY A 182 23.95 1.49 23.59
N LYS A 183 23.64 0.97 22.40
CA LYS A 183 22.53 1.46 21.61
C LYS A 183 21.20 0.95 22.17
N PRO A 184 20.24 1.83 22.49
CA PRO A 184 18.96 1.40 22.99
C PRO A 184 18.20 0.57 21.95
N GLN A 185 17.63 -0.55 22.42
CA GLN A 185 16.81 -1.43 21.59
C GLN A 185 15.61 -1.94 22.40
N LEU A 186 14.53 -2.23 21.71
CA LEU A 186 13.29 -2.77 22.26
C LEU A 186 12.98 -4.10 21.60
N GLN A 187 12.86 -5.15 22.39
CA GLN A 187 12.35 -6.45 21.93
C GLN A 187 10.82 -6.43 22.00
N SER A 188 10.16 -6.68 20.87
CA SER A 188 8.71 -6.82 20.80
C SER A 188 8.35 -8.08 20.01
N ALA A 189 7.83 -9.09 20.69
CA ALA A 189 7.58 -10.43 20.14
C ALA A 189 8.81 -10.98 19.38
N ALA A 190 8.69 -11.24 18.10
CA ALA A 190 9.79 -11.75 17.25
C ALA A 190 10.63 -10.64 16.59
N ARG A 191 10.44 -9.37 16.96
CA ARG A 191 11.12 -8.23 16.33
C ARG A 191 11.96 -7.46 17.34
N VAL A 192 13.11 -6.98 16.87
CA VAL A 192 13.96 -6.04 17.61
C VAL A 192 13.88 -4.69 16.92
N PHE A 193 13.56 -3.66 17.68
CA PHE A 193 13.59 -2.27 17.22
C PHE A 193 14.80 -1.56 17.83
N ARG A 194 15.56 -0.86 17.02
CA ARG A 194 16.75 -0.10 17.44
C ARG A 194 16.54 1.38 17.19
N VAL A 195 17.10 2.21 18.05
CA VAL A 195 17.10 3.67 17.79
C VAL A 195 17.75 3.92 16.42
N GLY A 196 17.06 4.67 15.56
CA GLY A 196 17.47 4.93 14.18
C GLY A 196 16.80 4.02 13.14
N ASP A 197 15.99 3.05 13.54
CA ASP A 197 15.17 2.28 12.59
C ASP A 197 14.08 3.16 11.97
N LYS A 198 13.78 2.89 10.70
CA LYS A 198 12.58 3.41 10.04
C LYS A 198 11.39 2.56 10.46
N VAL A 199 10.42 3.17 11.11
CA VAL A 199 9.22 2.49 11.62
C VAL A 199 7.96 3.14 11.10
N MET A 200 6.90 2.36 11.02
CA MET A 200 5.55 2.81 10.68
C MET A 200 4.59 2.28 11.73
N GLN A 201 3.74 3.18 12.23
CA GLN A 201 2.63 2.80 13.10
C GLN A 201 1.51 2.19 12.24
N VAL A 202 0.99 1.06 12.64
CA VAL A 202 -0.12 0.33 12.00
C VAL A 202 -1.26 0.12 12.98
#